data_7c09b6b3e68afbbb61f58c6c34c5332d
#
_entry.id   7c09b6b3e68afbbb61f58c6c34c5332d
#
_cell.length_a   1.000
_cell.length_b   1.000
_cell.length_c   1.000
_cell.angle_alpha   90.00
_cell.angle_beta   90.00
_cell.angle_gamma   90.00
#
_symmetry.space_group_name_H-M   'P 1'
#
loop_
_entity.id
_entity.type
_entity.pdbx_description
1 polymer ?
#
loop_
_entity_poly.entity_id
_entity_poly.type
_entity_poly.pdbx_seq_one_letter_code
_entity_poly.pdbx_strand_id
1 'polypeptide(L)'
;PNDLREASLALGVTKQRTITKVVLRTALSGIVSGSILAIARVIGETAPLLMTAGYIVSTNANLFLGEMTTLPVYVYQEYSKYHANCPADAGSGCVTAIPMERAWSAALVLIVIVLILNLIGRIVAKVFAPKKK
;
A
#
# COMPACT_ATOMS: atom_id res chain seq x y z
N PRO A 1 -27.52 2.09 -2.09
CA PRO A 1 -28.74 2.85 -2.48
C PRO A 1 -29.86 2.58 -1.49
N ASN A 2 -30.52 3.64 -1.04
CA ASN A 2 -31.60 3.53 -0.05
C ASN A 2 -32.80 2.80 -0.64
N ASP A 3 -33.05 2.98 -1.92
CA ASP A 3 -34.17 2.37 -2.65
C ASP A 3 -34.21 0.84 -2.54
N LEU A 4 -33.05 0.19 -2.63
CA LEU A 4 -32.95 -1.27 -2.47
C LEU A 4 -33.24 -1.74 -1.04
N ARG A 5 -32.91 -0.91 -0.05
CA ARG A 5 -33.23 -1.21 1.36
C ARG A 5 -34.71 -1.06 1.63
N GLU A 6 -35.33 0.00 1.15
CA GLU A 6 -36.76 0.26 1.30
C GLU A 6 -37.58 -0.81 0.58
N ALA A 7 -37.23 -1.15 -0.65
CA ALA A 7 -37.89 -2.21 -1.40
C ALA A 7 -37.82 -3.56 -0.71
N SER A 8 -36.67 -3.93 -0.14
CA SER A 8 -36.50 -5.21 0.58
C SER A 8 -37.29 -5.25 1.90
N LEU A 9 -37.37 -4.11 2.60
CA LEU A 9 -38.16 -3.99 3.82
C LEU A 9 -39.66 -4.01 3.53
N ALA A 10 -40.09 -3.38 2.44
CA ALA A 10 -41.48 -3.42 1.97
C ALA A 10 -41.97 -4.85 1.65
N LEU A 11 -41.04 -5.72 1.23
CA LEU A 11 -41.28 -7.15 0.99
C LEU A 11 -41.27 -7.99 2.29
N GLY A 12 -41.17 -7.36 3.48
CA GLY A 12 -41.17 -8.06 4.78
C GLY A 12 -39.89 -8.81 5.10
N VAL A 13 -38.79 -8.53 4.41
CA VAL A 13 -37.48 -9.17 4.66
C VAL A 13 -36.88 -8.58 5.94
N THR A 14 -36.35 -9.43 6.81
CA THR A 14 -35.70 -8.99 8.06
C THR A 14 -34.47 -8.11 7.78
N LYS A 15 -34.24 -7.10 8.63
CA LYS A 15 -33.14 -6.13 8.51
C LYS A 15 -31.77 -6.79 8.33
N GLN A 16 -31.49 -7.89 9.04
CA GLN A 16 -30.24 -8.65 8.90
C GLN A 16 -30.09 -9.26 7.50
N ARG A 17 -31.14 -9.83 6.96
CA ARG A 17 -31.12 -10.46 5.64
C ARG A 17 -31.01 -9.42 4.52
N THR A 18 -31.60 -8.26 4.69
CA THR A 18 -31.44 -7.10 3.80
C THR A 18 -29.98 -6.64 3.75
N ILE A 19 -29.34 -6.49 4.92
CA ILE A 19 -27.95 -6.06 4.99
C ILE A 19 -27.01 -7.08 4.33
N THR A 20 -27.12 -8.36 4.69
CA THR A 20 -26.18 -9.39 4.23
C THR A 20 -26.36 -9.78 2.77
N LYS A 21 -27.60 -9.88 2.28
CA LYS A 21 -27.87 -10.36 0.91
C LYS A 21 -28.04 -9.25 -0.14
N VAL A 22 -28.47 -8.07 0.27
CA VAL A 22 -28.74 -6.97 -0.66
C VAL A 22 -27.64 -5.90 -0.54
N VAL A 23 -27.48 -5.29 0.65
CA VAL A 23 -26.58 -4.15 0.82
C VAL A 23 -25.12 -4.55 0.67
N LEU A 24 -24.69 -5.62 1.34
CA LEU A 24 -23.30 -6.05 1.29
C LEU A 24 -22.89 -6.49 -0.13
N ARG A 25 -23.77 -7.15 -0.84
CA ARG A 25 -23.51 -7.60 -2.21
C ARG A 25 -23.38 -6.43 -3.19
N THR A 26 -24.17 -5.39 -3.03
CA THR A 26 -24.09 -4.18 -3.87
C THR A 26 -22.90 -3.29 -3.49
N ALA A 27 -22.50 -3.28 -2.21
CA ALA A 27 -21.36 -2.51 -1.72
C ALA A 27 -19.99 -3.20 -1.92
N LEU A 28 -19.97 -4.48 -2.33
CA LEU A 28 -18.75 -5.28 -2.41
C LEU A 28 -17.66 -4.65 -3.28
N SER A 29 -18.03 -4.07 -4.43
CA SER A 29 -17.08 -3.39 -5.32
C SER A 29 -16.41 -2.19 -4.65
N GLY A 30 -17.18 -1.42 -3.85
CA GLY A 30 -16.65 -0.29 -3.08
C GLY A 30 -15.73 -0.74 -1.95
N ILE A 31 -16.11 -1.80 -1.24
CA ILE A 31 -15.28 -2.37 -0.15
C ILE A 31 -13.95 -2.87 -0.71
N VAL A 32 -13.97 -3.64 -1.79
CA VAL A 32 -12.74 -4.17 -2.41
C VAL A 32 -11.84 -3.03 -2.91
N SER A 33 -12.38 -2.04 -3.61
CA SER A 33 -11.57 -0.92 -4.10
C SER A 33 -11.00 -0.08 -2.94
N GLY A 34 -11.77 0.15 -1.88
CA GLY A 34 -11.32 0.85 -0.68
C GLY A 34 -10.21 0.10 0.06
N SER A 35 -10.35 -1.23 0.20
CA SER A 35 -9.32 -2.06 0.83
C SER A 35 -8.00 -2.04 0.07
N ILE A 36 -8.04 -2.11 -1.27
CA ILE A 36 -6.82 -2.08 -2.09
C ILE A 36 -6.15 -0.70 -2.02
N LEU A 37 -6.95 0.38 -2.04
CA LEU A 37 -6.42 1.73 -1.87
C LEU A 37 -5.76 1.90 -0.49
N ALA A 38 -6.36 1.36 0.57
CA ALA A 38 -5.79 1.38 1.92
C ALA A 38 -4.46 0.61 1.99
N ILE A 39 -4.39 -0.58 1.39
CA ILE A 39 -3.16 -1.38 1.32
C ILE A 39 -2.07 -0.62 0.55
N ALA A 40 -2.40 -0.04 -0.61
CA ALA A 40 -1.44 0.73 -1.41
C ALA A 40 -0.91 1.95 -0.63
N ARG A 41 -1.74 2.59 0.18
CA ARG A 41 -1.32 3.70 1.05
C ARG A 41 -0.37 3.24 2.15
N VAL A 42 -0.69 2.15 2.85
CA VAL A 42 0.15 1.61 3.94
C VAL A 42 1.53 1.18 3.42
N ILE A 43 1.62 0.59 2.23
CA ILE A 43 2.90 0.19 1.62
C ILE A 43 3.82 1.40 1.37
N GLY A 44 3.24 2.57 1.04
CA GLY A 44 4.01 3.81 0.83
C GLY A 44 4.29 4.61 2.10
N GLU A 45 3.83 4.19 3.26
CA GLU A 45 3.94 4.95 4.50
C GLU A 45 5.35 4.80 5.12
N THR A 46 6.11 5.90 5.20
CA THR A 46 7.51 5.89 5.66
C THR A 46 7.65 6.26 7.13
N ALA A 47 6.94 7.29 7.58
CA ALA A 47 7.17 7.90 8.89
C ALA A 47 6.90 6.97 10.08
N PRO A 48 5.75 6.29 10.21
CA PRO A 48 5.52 5.38 11.32
C PRO A 48 6.39 4.13 11.22
N LEU A 49 6.65 3.62 10.00
CA LEU A 49 7.48 2.44 9.81
C LEU A 49 8.94 2.68 10.13
N LEU A 50 9.46 3.89 9.95
CA LEU A 50 10.81 4.25 10.34
C LEU A 50 11.03 4.11 11.86
N MET A 51 9.99 4.41 12.65
CA MET A 51 10.05 4.33 14.10
C MET A 51 9.75 2.93 14.66
N THR A 52 8.93 2.15 13.98
CA THR A 52 8.40 0.88 14.51
C THR A 52 9.07 -0.36 13.93
N ALA A 53 9.44 -0.35 12.65
CA ALA A 53 9.99 -1.52 11.97
C ALA A 53 11.53 -1.63 12.07
N GLY A 54 12.21 -0.53 12.39
CA GLY A 54 13.67 -0.49 12.44
C GLY A 54 14.34 -0.56 11.06
N TYR A 55 15.65 -0.77 11.07
CA TYR A 55 16.46 -0.96 9.87
C TYR A 55 17.47 -2.08 10.07
N ILE A 56 17.43 -3.08 9.24
CA ILE A 56 18.38 -4.20 9.25
C ILE A 56 18.96 -4.40 7.84
N VAL A 57 20.26 -4.68 7.78
CA VAL A 57 20.99 -4.92 6.51
C VAL A 57 20.83 -6.37 6.05
N SER A 58 20.57 -7.30 6.97
CA SER A 58 20.41 -8.71 6.69
C SER A 58 18.99 -9.06 6.27
N THR A 59 18.84 -10.07 5.42
CA THR A 59 17.52 -10.56 5.00
C THR A 59 16.90 -11.39 6.13
N ASN A 60 15.78 -10.93 6.67
CA ASN A 60 14.98 -11.69 7.64
C ASN A 60 13.76 -12.28 6.94
N ALA A 61 13.67 -13.60 6.92
CA ALA A 61 12.56 -14.35 6.32
C ALA A 61 11.37 -14.56 7.27
N ASN A 62 11.53 -14.22 8.56
CA ASN A 62 10.48 -14.40 9.56
C ASN A 62 9.59 -13.15 9.63
N LEU A 63 8.34 -13.25 9.18
CA LEU A 63 7.37 -12.15 9.20
C LEU A 63 6.95 -11.70 10.62
N PHE A 64 7.12 -12.54 11.62
CA PHE A 64 6.60 -12.30 12.97
C PHE A 64 7.68 -12.08 14.03
N LEU A 65 8.95 -12.28 13.70
CA LEU A 65 10.05 -12.19 14.65
C LEU A 65 11.24 -11.45 14.04
N GLY A 66 11.67 -10.39 14.75
CA GLY A 66 12.84 -9.60 14.38
C GLY A 66 12.50 -8.33 13.61
N GLU A 67 13.53 -7.52 13.40
CA GLU A 67 13.43 -6.27 12.66
C GLU A 67 13.29 -6.55 11.15
N MET A 68 12.49 -5.74 10.48
CA MET A 68 12.27 -5.82 9.03
C MET A 68 12.46 -4.45 8.40
N THR A 69 13.22 -4.41 7.31
CA THR A 69 13.38 -3.19 6.54
C THR A 69 12.29 -3.11 5.48
N THR A 70 11.53 -2.03 5.47
CA THR A 70 10.57 -1.73 4.41
C THR A 70 11.23 -0.91 3.30
N LEU A 71 10.72 -1.05 2.06
CA LEU A 71 11.27 -0.31 0.91
C LEU A 71 11.36 1.21 1.12
N PRO A 72 10.32 1.89 1.66
CA PRO A 72 10.42 3.33 1.92
C PRO A 72 11.49 3.68 2.96
N VAL A 73 11.63 2.88 4.00
CA VAL A 73 12.68 3.07 5.03
C VAL A 73 14.07 2.84 4.43
N TYR A 74 14.22 1.85 3.57
CA TYR A 74 15.46 1.59 2.85
C TYR A 74 15.89 2.78 1.97
N VAL A 75 14.96 3.35 1.19
CA VAL A 75 15.20 4.54 0.37
C VAL A 75 15.67 5.70 1.23
N TYR A 76 15.00 5.95 2.36
CA TYR A 76 15.37 7.02 3.29
C TYR A 76 16.76 6.80 3.90
N GLN A 77 17.10 5.59 4.31
CA GLN A 77 18.39 5.26 4.90
C GLN A 77 19.54 5.41 3.89
N GLU A 78 19.37 4.92 2.67
CA GLU A 78 20.40 5.08 1.63
C GLU A 78 20.60 6.55 1.23
N TYR A 79 19.51 7.32 1.17
CA TYR A 79 19.59 8.77 0.96
C TYR A 79 20.32 9.49 2.11
N SER A 80 20.02 9.13 3.36
CA SER A 80 20.68 9.70 4.54
C SER A 80 22.18 9.37 4.60
N LYS A 81 22.58 8.17 4.21
CA LYS A 81 23.97 7.76 4.11
C LYS A 81 24.75 8.59 3.07
N TYR A 82 24.09 8.94 1.97
CA TYR A 82 24.68 9.83 0.97
C TYR A 82 25.07 11.19 1.59
N HIS A 83 24.16 11.81 2.31
CA HIS A 83 24.42 13.11 2.95
C HIS A 83 25.41 13.05 4.13
N ALA A 84 25.43 11.94 4.88
CA ALA A 84 26.29 11.78 6.04
C ALA A 84 27.76 11.49 5.68
N ASN A 85 27.99 10.76 4.58
CA ASN A 85 29.31 10.28 4.18
C ASN A 85 30.04 11.20 3.20
N CYS A 86 29.35 12.18 2.63
CA CYS A 86 29.94 13.14 1.69
C CYS A 86 29.50 14.54 2.04
N PRO A 87 30.22 15.22 2.94
CA PRO A 87 30.05 16.64 3.12
C PRO A 87 30.35 17.39 1.83
N ALA A 88 29.71 18.54 1.64
CA ALA A 88 29.81 19.34 0.40
C ALA A 88 31.25 19.70 -0.02
N ASP A 89 32.19 19.61 0.89
CA ASP A 89 33.61 19.93 0.69
C ASP A 89 34.49 18.72 0.36
N ALA A 90 33.94 17.51 0.33
CA ALA A 90 34.69 16.31 -0.04
C ALA A 90 34.89 16.27 -1.55
N GLY A 91 36.09 16.67 -2.00
CA GLY A 91 36.49 16.59 -3.41
C GLY A 91 36.28 15.21 -4.02
N SER A 92 36.67 15.03 -5.27
CA SER A 92 36.40 13.89 -6.17
C SER A 92 36.69 12.45 -5.68
N GLY A 93 37.04 12.26 -4.41
CA GLY A 93 37.28 10.95 -3.78
C GLY A 93 36.12 10.27 -3.08
N CYS A 94 34.97 10.92 -3.00
CA CYS A 94 33.82 10.36 -2.30
C CYS A 94 33.04 9.42 -3.23
N VAL A 95 33.02 8.13 -2.92
CA VAL A 95 32.25 7.11 -3.70
C VAL A 95 30.77 7.21 -3.32
N THR A 96 30.17 8.35 -3.66
CA THR A 96 28.79 8.71 -3.31
C THR A 96 27.73 8.17 -4.24
N ALA A 97 28.13 7.74 -5.44
CA ALA A 97 27.19 7.29 -6.45
C ALA A 97 26.38 6.05 -6.01
N ILE A 98 27.02 5.10 -5.33
CA ILE A 98 26.42 3.80 -5.01
C ILE A 98 25.17 3.89 -4.10
N PRO A 99 25.18 4.60 -2.94
CA PRO A 99 23.97 4.74 -2.11
C PRO A 99 22.85 5.46 -2.83
N MET A 100 23.18 6.50 -3.59
CA MET A 100 22.18 7.28 -4.32
C MET A 100 21.53 6.46 -5.46
N GLU A 101 22.31 5.70 -6.21
CA GLU A 101 21.78 4.79 -7.24
C GLU A 101 20.88 3.71 -6.64
N ARG A 102 21.24 3.16 -5.48
CA ARG A 102 20.40 2.22 -4.73
C ARG A 102 19.10 2.84 -4.24
N ALA A 103 19.14 4.07 -3.74
CA ALA A 103 17.96 4.80 -3.33
C ALA A 103 17.01 5.03 -4.50
N TRP A 104 17.53 5.47 -5.67
CA TRP A 104 16.73 5.67 -6.87
C TRP A 104 16.13 4.38 -7.41
N SER A 105 16.91 3.30 -7.47
CA SER A 105 16.41 1.99 -7.91
C SER A 105 15.31 1.44 -6.99
N ALA A 106 15.48 1.54 -5.68
CA ALA A 106 14.48 1.12 -4.71
C ALA A 106 13.20 1.97 -4.78
N ALA A 107 13.32 3.29 -4.99
CA ALA A 107 12.19 4.18 -5.20
C ALA A 107 11.40 3.81 -6.47
N LEU A 108 12.09 3.51 -7.56
CA LEU A 108 11.46 3.06 -8.80
C LEU A 108 10.69 1.76 -8.60
N VAL A 109 11.29 0.78 -7.93
CA VAL A 109 10.63 -0.50 -7.60
C VAL A 109 9.37 -0.25 -6.76
N LEU A 110 9.44 0.63 -5.76
CA LEU A 110 8.28 0.99 -4.93
C LEU A 110 7.14 1.58 -5.78
N ILE A 111 7.45 2.52 -6.68
CA ILE A 111 6.46 3.12 -7.57
C ILE A 111 5.81 2.06 -8.45
N VAL A 112 6.58 1.16 -9.04
CA VAL A 112 6.07 0.07 -9.90
C VAL A 112 5.14 -0.84 -9.10
N ILE A 113 5.52 -1.24 -7.89
CA ILE A 113 4.67 -2.08 -7.01
C ILE A 113 3.34 -1.38 -6.73
N VAL A 114 3.37 -0.11 -6.34
CA VAL A 114 2.15 0.66 -6.06
C VAL A 114 1.26 0.81 -7.30
N LEU A 115 1.84 1.04 -8.48
CA LEU A 115 1.10 1.11 -9.73
C LEU A 115 0.43 -0.24 -10.08
N ILE A 116 1.16 -1.35 -9.94
CA ILE A 116 0.63 -2.70 -10.18
C ILE A 116 -0.53 -2.99 -9.23
N LEU A 117 -0.36 -2.73 -7.93
CA LEU A 117 -1.42 -2.93 -6.95
C LEU A 117 -2.67 -2.10 -7.25
N ASN A 118 -2.50 -0.82 -7.62
CA ASN A 118 -3.61 0.04 -8.00
C ASN A 118 -4.32 -0.47 -9.29
N LEU A 119 -3.55 -0.98 -10.25
CA LEU A 119 -4.12 -1.54 -11.48
C LEU A 119 -4.93 -2.81 -11.19
N ILE A 120 -4.36 -3.73 -10.40
CA ILE A 120 -5.05 -4.95 -9.94
C ILE A 120 -6.34 -4.58 -9.21
N GLY A 121 -6.28 -3.59 -8.31
CA GLY A 121 -7.44 -3.10 -7.58
C GLY A 121 -8.55 -2.59 -8.47
N ARG A 122 -8.22 -1.82 -9.49
CA ARG A 122 -9.19 -1.33 -10.48
C ARG A 122 -9.81 -2.46 -11.28
N ILE A 123 -9.02 -3.45 -11.70
CA ILE A 123 -9.51 -4.62 -12.45
C ILE A 123 -10.47 -5.43 -11.59
N VAL A 124 -10.09 -5.75 -10.35
CA VAL A 124 -10.92 -6.49 -9.40
C VAL A 124 -12.22 -5.73 -9.12
N ALA A 125 -12.15 -4.44 -8.84
CA ALA A 125 -13.34 -3.61 -8.64
C ALA A 125 -14.27 -3.62 -9.84
N LYS A 126 -13.74 -3.59 -11.07
CA LYS A 126 -14.53 -3.65 -12.31
C LYS A 126 -15.18 -5.00 -12.53
N VAL A 127 -14.49 -6.09 -12.20
CA VAL A 127 -15.01 -7.47 -12.35
C VAL A 127 -16.15 -7.73 -11.36
N PHE A 128 -16.01 -7.24 -10.11
CA PHE A 128 -17.01 -7.40 -9.06
C PHE A 128 -18.09 -6.31 -9.07
N ALA A 129 -17.99 -5.32 -9.94
CA ALA A 129 -19.04 -4.31 -10.07
C ALA A 129 -20.34 -4.97 -10.58
N PRO A 130 -21.48 -4.79 -9.89
CA PRO A 130 -22.75 -5.30 -10.37
C PRO A 130 -23.06 -4.61 -11.70
N LYS A 131 -23.29 -5.41 -12.76
CA LYS A 131 -23.75 -4.88 -14.05
C LYS A 131 -25.05 -4.13 -13.80
N LYS A 132 -25.04 -2.82 -13.98
CA LYS A 132 -26.28 -2.05 -14.14
C LYS A 132 -26.98 -2.59 -15.38
N LYS A 133 -28.04 -3.34 -15.19
CA LYS A 133 -29.06 -3.54 -16.22
C LYS A 133 -29.98 -2.35 -16.23
#